data_887a2027fc5f16878b9a8486fe5cca07
#
_entry.id   887a2027fc5f16878b9a8486fe5cca07
#
_cell.length_a   1.000
_cell.length_b   1.000
_cell.length_c   1.000
_cell.angle_alpha   90.00
_cell.angle_beta   90.00
_cell.angle_gamma   90.00
#
_symmetry.space_group_name_H-M   'P 1'
#
loop_
_entity.id
_entity.type
_entity.pdbx_description
1 polymer ?
#
loop_
_entity_poly.entity_id
_entity_poly.type
_entity_poly.pdbx_seq_one_letter_code
_entity_poly.pdbx_strand_id
1 'polypeptide(L)'
;YMTKMMMEQEIISLLGGRAAEELVIKDITTGASNDIERATALARSMVTQYGMSDILGPIQFGGNSNEVFIGRDWGHERNYGENVATTIDQEVNRIVTDAYQEAKRLLKENMEMLHATAKLLVEKEKVTGDEFRTLFDQKVRNEILGIANVEEETEAPAETVEGTVE
;
A
#
# COMPACT_ATOMS: atom_id res chain seq x y z
N TYR A 1 -1.26 -10.60 -17.40
CA TYR A 1 -1.89 -11.32 -16.29
C TYR A 1 -1.34 -10.80 -14.96
N MET A 2 -2.22 -10.57 -14.00
CA MET A 2 -1.83 -10.16 -12.65
C MET A 2 -1.62 -11.40 -11.76
N THR A 3 -0.55 -11.37 -10.97
CA THR A 3 -0.30 -12.42 -9.96
C THR A 3 -1.01 -12.06 -8.63
N LYS A 4 -1.15 -13.05 -7.73
CA LYS A 4 -1.67 -12.82 -6.37
C LYS A 4 -0.90 -11.67 -5.68
N MET A 5 0.42 -11.70 -5.73
CA MET A 5 1.28 -10.67 -5.14
C MET A 5 1.04 -9.29 -5.75
N MET A 6 0.86 -9.18 -7.08
CA MET A 6 0.58 -7.89 -7.72
C MET A 6 -0.78 -7.32 -7.29
N MET A 7 -1.79 -8.18 -7.11
CA MET A 7 -3.11 -7.75 -6.63
C MET A 7 -3.06 -7.31 -5.17
N GLU A 8 -2.31 -8.02 -4.32
CA GLU A 8 -2.08 -7.62 -2.92
C GLU A 8 -1.37 -6.26 -2.84
N GLN A 9 -0.35 -6.03 -3.66
CA GLN A 9 0.35 -4.74 -3.75
C GLN A 9 -0.56 -3.61 -4.23
N GLU A 10 -1.45 -3.88 -5.16
CA GLU A 10 -2.45 -2.90 -5.62
C GLU A 10 -3.41 -2.52 -4.47
N ILE A 11 -3.86 -3.50 -3.68
CA ILE A 11 -4.72 -3.24 -2.51
C ILE A 11 -3.96 -2.38 -1.48
N ILE A 12 -2.69 -2.69 -1.19
CA ILE A 12 -1.84 -1.89 -0.29
C ILE A 12 -1.74 -0.45 -0.79
N SER A 13 -1.50 -0.27 -2.09
CA SER A 13 -1.40 1.06 -2.72
C SER A 13 -2.69 1.86 -2.60
N LEU A 14 -3.85 1.24 -2.87
CA LEU A 14 -5.17 1.87 -2.73
C LEU A 14 -5.45 2.33 -1.28
N LEU A 15 -5.00 1.57 -0.30
CA LEU A 15 -5.22 1.88 1.12
C LEU A 15 -4.20 2.88 1.69
N GLY A 16 -3.17 3.25 0.91
CA GLY A 16 -2.10 4.16 1.34
C GLY A 16 -2.59 5.53 1.78
N GLY A 17 -3.54 6.13 1.06
CA GLY A 17 -4.11 7.43 1.41
C GLY A 17 -4.80 7.41 2.78
N ARG A 18 -5.62 6.38 3.03
CA ARG A 18 -6.29 6.16 4.31
C ARG A 18 -5.31 5.95 5.46
N ALA A 19 -4.25 5.16 5.20
CA ALA A 19 -3.21 4.91 6.19
C ALA A 19 -2.41 6.20 6.52
N ALA A 20 -2.14 7.04 5.52
CA ALA A 20 -1.48 8.32 5.71
C ALA A 20 -2.32 9.30 6.57
N GLU A 21 -3.63 9.38 6.32
CA GLU A 21 -4.55 10.19 7.14
C GLU A 21 -4.49 9.76 8.61
N GLU A 22 -4.63 8.47 8.89
CA GLU A 22 -4.58 7.94 10.27
C GLU A 22 -3.24 8.24 10.95
N LEU A 23 -2.13 8.08 10.23
CA LEU A 23 -0.79 8.25 10.80
C LEU A 23 -0.43 9.72 11.06
N VAL A 24 -0.76 10.62 10.15
CA VAL A 24 -0.32 12.02 10.16
C VAL A 24 -1.37 12.93 10.81
N ILE A 25 -2.61 12.83 10.36
CA ILE A 25 -3.71 13.71 10.79
C ILE A 25 -4.31 13.21 12.11
N LYS A 26 -4.15 11.93 12.44
CA LYS A 26 -4.77 11.24 13.59
C LYS A 26 -6.30 11.21 13.52
N ASP A 27 -6.83 11.39 12.33
CA ASP A 27 -8.25 11.32 12.02
C ASP A 27 -8.41 10.69 10.62
N ILE A 28 -9.64 10.39 10.26
CA ILE A 28 -9.98 9.72 9.02
C ILE A 28 -11.13 10.46 8.34
N THR A 29 -11.02 10.63 7.03
CA THR A 29 -12.01 11.34 6.23
C THR A 29 -12.71 10.42 5.23
N THR A 30 -13.74 10.94 4.57
CA THR A 30 -14.42 10.23 3.48
C THR A 30 -13.62 10.24 2.17
N GLY A 31 -12.49 10.95 2.12
CA GLY A 31 -11.67 11.11 0.91
C GLY A 31 -11.19 9.80 0.30
N ALA A 32 -10.91 8.80 1.14
CA ALA A 32 -10.46 7.48 0.70
C ALA A 32 -11.60 6.50 0.31
N SER A 33 -12.86 6.93 0.25
CA SER A 33 -14.01 6.03 0.05
C SER A 33 -13.92 5.22 -1.25
N ASN A 34 -13.55 5.85 -2.34
CA ASN A 34 -13.40 5.17 -3.64
C ASN A 34 -12.27 4.14 -3.64
N ASP A 35 -11.14 4.46 -3.02
CA ASP A 35 -10.01 3.54 -2.93
C ASP A 35 -10.33 2.33 -2.06
N ILE A 36 -11.07 2.53 -0.97
CA ILE A 36 -11.56 1.44 -0.10
C ILE A 36 -12.53 0.54 -0.88
N GLU A 37 -13.45 1.11 -1.66
CA GLU A 37 -14.37 0.36 -2.50
C GLU A 37 -13.62 -0.51 -3.52
N ARG A 38 -12.65 0.09 -4.24
CA ARG A 38 -11.81 -0.62 -5.20
C ARG A 38 -10.98 -1.73 -4.56
N ALA A 39 -10.36 -1.45 -3.41
CA ALA A 39 -9.58 -2.42 -2.65
C ALA A 39 -10.44 -3.62 -2.23
N THR A 40 -11.65 -3.35 -1.74
CA THR A 40 -12.61 -4.40 -1.34
C THR A 40 -13.08 -5.23 -2.53
N ALA A 41 -13.40 -4.59 -3.65
CA ALA A 41 -13.80 -5.27 -4.88
C ALA A 41 -12.68 -6.17 -5.42
N LEU A 42 -11.43 -5.69 -5.39
CA LEU A 42 -10.27 -6.46 -5.83
C LEU A 42 -10.03 -7.68 -4.92
N ALA A 43 -10.07 -7.50 -3.61
CA ALA A 43 -9.93 -8.58 -2.65
C ALA A 43 -11.04 -9.64 -2.84
N ARG A 44 -12.28 -9.21 -3.08
CA ARG A 44 -13.40 -10.12 -3.35
C ARG A 44 -13.16 -10.90 -4.65
N SER A 45 -12.68 -10.26 -5.70
CA SER A 45 -12.35 -10.93 -6.96
C SER A 45 -11.22 -11.97 -6.79
N MET A 46 -10.20 -11.67 -5.98
CA MET A 46 -9.14 -12.63 -5.64
C MET A 46 -9.72 -13.91 -5.04
N VAL A 47 -10.65 -13.76 -4.11
CA VAL A 47 -11.27 -14.90 -3.40
C VAL A 47 -12.26 -15.64 -4.28
N THR A 48 -13.16 -14.91 -4.96
CA THR A 48 -14.33 -15.53 -5.61
C THR A 48 -14.11 -15.86 -7.08
N GLN A 49 -13.36 -15.06 -7.81
CA GLN A 49 -13.18 -15.24 -9.25
C GLN A 49 -11.89 -15.98 -9.60
N TYR A 50 -10.82 -15.68 -8.87
CA TYR A 50 -9.48 -16.17 -9.22
C TYR A 50 -9.00 -17.34 -8.35
N GLY A 51 -9.78 -17.75 -7.33
CA GLY A 51 -9.42 -18.87 -6.46
C GLY A 51 -8.07 -18.67 -5.75
N MET A 52 -7.78 -17.43 -5.32
CA MET A 52 -6.50 -17.06 -4.69
C MET A 52 -6.54 -17.15 -3.16
N SER A 53 -7.62 -17.64 -2.55
CA SER A 53 -7.69 -17.91 -1.11
C SER A 53 -7.05 -19.25 -0.78
N ASP A 54 -6.18 -19.28 0.21
CA ASP A 54 -5.55 -20.51 0.67
C ASP A 54 -6.52 -21.40 1.48
N ILE A 55 -7.59 -20.81 2.03
CA ILE A 55 -8.62 -21.52 2.80
C ILE A 55 -9.67 -22.14 1.88
N LEU A 56 -10.15 -21.38 0.90
CA LEU A 56 -11.18 -21.82 -0.03
C LEU A 56 -10.64 -22.61 -1.22
N GLY A 57 -9.35 -22.47 -1.50
CA GLY A 57 -8.67 -23.14 -2.60
C GLY A 57 -8.99 -22.55 -3.99
N PRO A 58 -8.53 -23.21 -5.06
CA PRO A 58 -8.68 -22.75 -6.43
C PRO A 58 -10.09 -23.03 -6.98
N ILE A 59 -11.10 -22.49 -6.33
CA ILE A 59 -12.51 -22.66 -6.67
C ILE A 59 -13.09 -21.27 -7.04
N GLN A 60 -13.88 -21.24 -8.09
CA GLN A 60 -14.64 -20.05 -8.47
C GLN A 60 -16.03 -20.07 -7.80
N PHE A 61 -16.33 -19.02 -7.05
CA PHE A 61 -17.61 -18.81 -6.40
C PHE A 61 -18.36 -17.67 -7.08
N GLY A 62 -19.59 -17.92 -7.50
CA GLY A 62 -20.39 -16.96 -8.27
C GLY A 62 -20.25 -17.23 -9.77
N GLY A 63 -21.36 -17.44 -10.45
CA GLY A 63 -21.42 -17.57 -11.89
C GLY A 63 -21.15 -16.23 -12.58
N ASN A 64 -20.59 -16.28 -13.78
CA ASN A 64 -20.47 -15.13 -14.67
C ASN A 64 -21.88 -14.53 -14.91
N SER A 65 -22.15 -13.38 -14.29
CA SER A 65 -23.29 -12.54 -14.67
C SER A 65 -23.01 -11.80 -15.98
N ASN A 66 -22.47 -12.49 -16.99
CA ASN A 66 -22.33 -11.97 -18.34
C ASN A 66 -23.58 -12.25 -19.22
N GLU A 67 -24.64 -12.77 -18.64
CA GLU A 67 -25.94 -12.72 -19.29
C GLU A 67 -26.66 -11.43 -18.88
N VAL A 68 -26.37 -10.36 -19.61
CA VAL A 68 -27.21 -9.18 -19.67
C VAL A 68 -28.53 -9.62 -20.31
N PHE A 69 -29.42 -10.18 -19.53
CA PHE A 69 -30.81 -10.32 -19.93
C PHE A 69 -31.54 -9.07 -19.46
N ILE A 70 -31.81 -8.22 -20.44
CA ILE A 70 -32.61 -6.99 -20.29
C ILE A 70 -33.93 -7.32 -19.61
N GLY A 71 -34.09 -6.93 -18.34
CA GLY A 71 -35.42 -6.77 -17.81
C GLY A 71 -35.81 -7.37 -16.45
N ARG A 72 -34.91 -7.79 -15.55
CA ARG A 72 -35.27 -8.00 -14.14
C ARG A 72 -34.04 -7.92 -13.24
N ASP A 73 -34.12 -7.04 -12.26
CA ASP A 73 -33.29 -6.98 -11.06
C ASP A 73 -33.49 -8.27 -10.22
N TRP A 74 -32.79 -9.34 -10.58
CA TRP A 74 -32.67 -10.50 -9.72
C TRP A 74 -31.30 -10.44 -9.10
N GLY A 75 -31.29 -10.24 -7.77
CA GLY A 75 -30.07 -10.19 -6.97
C GLY A 75 -29.11 -11.31 -7.32
N HIS A 76 -27.83 -11.05 -7.16
CA HIS A 76 -26.75 -12.02 -7.38
C HIS A 76 -27.13 -13.35 -6.72
N GLU A 77 -27.52 -14.33 -7.53
CA GLU A 77 -27.80 -15.68 -7.04
C GLU A 77 -26.48 -16.28 -6.54
N ARG A 78 -26.39 -16.37 -5.22
CA ARG A 78 -25.29 -17.08 -4.57
C ARG A 78 -25.46 -18.58 -4.89
N ASN A 79 -24.53 -19.15 -5.63
CA ASN A 79 -24.50 -20.58 -5.93
C ASN A 79 -23.74 -21.39 -4.85
N TYR A 80 -23.60 -20.84 -3.63
CA TYR A 80 -22.89 -21.45 -2.52
C TYR A 80 -23.62 -21.21 -1.19
N GLY A 81 -23.43 -22.15 -0.23
CA GLY A 81 -24.09 -22.12 1.07
C GLY A 81 -23.58 -21.02 2.01
N GLU A 82 -24.33 -20.73 3.08
CA GLU A 82 -24.03 -19.69 4.08
C GLU A 82 -22.63 -19.85 4.71
N ASN A 83 -22.15 -21.05 4.95
CA ASN A 83 -20.82 -21.28 5.51
C ASN A 83 -19.71 -20.79 4.58
N VAL A 84 -19.86 -21.03 3.28
CA VAL A 84 -18.91 -20.55 2.26
C VAL A 84 -18.98 -19.04 2.13
N ALA A 85 -20.19 -18.46 2.15
CA ALA A 85 -20.37 -16.99 2.14
C ALA A 85 -19.65 -16.34 3.31
N THR A 86 -19.82 -16.88 4.52
CA THR A 86 -19.12 -16.39 5.72
C THR A 86 -17.59 -16.48 5.55
N THR A 87 -17.09 -17.59 5.02
CA THR A 87 -15.65 -17.76 4.80
C THR A 87 -15.13 -16.79 3.74
N ILE A 88 -15.88 -16.53 2.67
CA ILE A 88 -15.54 -15.51 1.67
C ILE A 88 -15.40 -14.13 2.32
N ASP A 89 -16.39 -13.72 3.14
CA ASP A 89 -16.38 -12.43 3.81
C ASP A 89 -15.21 -12.32 4.81
N GLN A 90 -14.87 -13.39 5.52
CA GLN A 90 -13.71 -13.45 6.40
C GLN A 90 -12.39 -13.31 5.64
N GLU A 91 -12.24 -14.01 4.51
CA GLU A 91 -11.04 -13.92 3.68
C GLU A 91 -10.88 -12.53 3.05
N VAL A 92 -11.95 -11.93 2.55
CA VAL A 92 -11.93 -10.55 2.04
C VAL A 92 -11.52 -9.57 3.15
N ASN A 93 -12.11 -9.70 4.33
CA ASN A 93 -11.75 -8.87 5.48
C ASN A 93 -10.27 -9.03 5.85
N ARG A 94 -9.78 -10.27 5.90
CA ARG A 94 -8.37 -10.57 6.19
C ARG A 94 -7.44 -9.90 5.17
N ILE A 95 -7.67 -10.10 3.88
CA ILE A 95 -6.84 -9.52 2.81
C ILE A 95 -6.78 -7.99 2.92
N VAL A 96 -7.92 -7.33 3.09
CA VAL A 96 -7.97 -5.87 3.21
C VAL A 96 -7.30 -5.38 4.49
N THR A 97 -7.52 -6.07 5.61
CA THR A 97 -6.92 -5.71 6.90
C THR A 97 -5.41 -5.89 6.89
N ASP A 98 -4.91 -7.00 6.35
CA ASP A 98 -3.47 -7.28 6.24
C ASP A 98 -2.80 -6.23 5.35
N ALA A 99 -3.41 -5.93 4.19
CA ALA A 99 -2.94 -4.89 3.28
C ALA A 99 -2.91 -3.49 3.94
N TYR A 100 -3.92 -3.17 4.76
CA TYR A 100 -3.96 -1.91 5.49
C TYR A 100 -2.86 -1.80 6.56
N GLN A 101 -2.59 -2.89 7.29
CA GLN A 101 -1.49 -2.92 8.25
C GLN A 101 -0.13 -2.78 7.55
N GLU A 102 0.03 -3.43 6.39
CA GLU A 102 1.25 -3.31 5.59
C GLU A 102 1.42 -1.88 5.04
N ALA A 103 0.37 -1.24 4.55
CA ALA A 103 0.41 0.17 4.13
C ALA A 103 0.86 1.08 5.28
N LYS A 104 0.33 0.88 6.49
CA LYS A 104 0.76 1.64 7.68
C LYS A 104 2.22 1.38 8.04
N ARG A 105 2.67 0.13 7.96
CA ARG A 105 4.07 -0.24 8.24
C ARG A 105 5.01 0.47 7.27
N LEU A 106 4.73 0.37 5.97
CA LEU A 106 5.54 1.01 4.93
C LEU A 106 5.61 2.53 5.08
N LEU A 107 4.49 3.18 5.39
CA LEU A 107 4.46 4.63 5.61
C LEU A 107 5.21 5.04 6.87
N LYS A 108 5.10 4.27 7.97
CA LYS A 108 5.86 4.53 9.21
C LYS A 108 7.35 4.46 8.99
N GLU A 109 7.82 3.48 8.23
CA GLU A 109 9.25 3.31 7.91
C GLU A 109 9.76 4.41 6.96
N ASN A 110 8.86 5.07 6.23
CA ASN A 110 9.19 6.09 5.25
C ASN A 110 8.51 7.45 5.53
N MET A 111 8.36 7.81 6.82
CA MET A 111 7.66 9.05 7.20
C MET A 111 8.31 10.31 6.63
N GLU A 112 9.64 10.37 6.54
CA GLU A 112 10.34 11.50 5.93
C GLU A 112 10.00 11.65 4.45
N MET A 113 9.89 10.52 3.72
CA MET A 113 9.45 10.51 2.32
C MET A 113 8.03 11.04 2.17
N LEU A 114 7.13 10.61 3.07
CA LEU A 114 5.74 11.08 3.08
C LEU A 114 5.66 12.60 3.30
N HIS A 115 6.37 13.12 4.30
CA HIS A 115 6.38 14.55 4.60
C HIS A 115 7.05 15.37 3.49
N ALA A 116 8.17 14.90 2.92
CA ALA A 116 8.85 15.58 1.83
C ALA A 116 7.96 15.62 0.56
N THR A 117 7.29 14.52 0.24
CA THR A 117 6.35 14.46 -0.88
C THR A 117 5.18 15.42 -0.69
N ALA A 118 4.59 15.42 0.51
CA ALA A 118 3.49 16.33 0.84
C ALA A 118 3.92 17.80 0.72
N LYS A 119 5.10 18.15 1.22
CA LYS A 119 5.65 19.51 1.13
C LYS A 119 5.86 19.93 -0.32
N LEU A 120 6.47 19.08 -1.15
CA LEU A 120 6.62 19.35 -2.58
C LEU A 120 5.28 19.55 -3.28
N LEU A 121 4.27 18.75 -2.96
CA LEU A 121 2.93 18.88 -3.55
C LEU A 121 2.26 20.21 -3.16
N VAL A 122 2.45 20.67 -1.92
CA VAL A 122 1.93 21.95 -1.46
C VAL A 122 2.63 23.11 -2.20
N GLU A 123 3.93 23.01 -2.45
CA GLU A 123 4.72 24.07 -3.10
C GLU A 123 4.53 24.12 -4.62
N LYS A 124 4.44 22.96 -5.27
CA LYS A 124 4.45 22.83 -6.73
C LYS A 124 3.11 22.42 -7.34
N GLU A 125 2.13 22.02 -6.54
CA GLU A 125 0.84 21.44 -6.93
C GLU A 125 0.94 20.11 -7.71
N LYS A 126 2.08 19.82 -8.31
CA LYS A 126 2.37 18.58 -9.05
C LYS A 126 3.79 18.12 -8.77
N VAL A 127 3.97 16.83 -8.62
CA VAL A 127 5.28 16.17 -8.50
C VAL A 127 5.37 15.11 -9.58
N THR A 128 6.40 15.17 -10.41
CA THR A 128 6.67 14.16 -11.44
C THR A 128 7.29 12.92 -10.82
N GLY A 129 7.23 11.79 -11.54
CA GLY A 129 7.90 10.56 -11.08
C GLY A 129 9.41 10.72 -10.91
N ASP A 130 10.06 11.56 -11.72
CA ASP A 130 11.49 11.83 -11.61
C ASP A 130 11.80 12.67 -10.36
N GLU A 131 11.01 13.68 -10.07
CA GLU A 131 11.13 14.46 -8.83
C GLU A 131 10.89 13.59 -7.59
N PHE A 132 9.87 12.71 -7.62
CA PHE A 132 9.64 11.75 -6.54
C PHE A 132 10.83 10.84 -6.32
N ARG A 133 11.48 10.35 -7.39
CA ARG A 133 12.67 9.51 -7.27
C ARG A 133 13.85 10.21 -6.60
N THR A 134 13.99 11.52 -6.75
CA THR A 134 15.06 12.27 -6.07
C THR A 134 14.93 12.25 -4.55
N LEU A 135 13.72 12.04 -4.02
CA LEU A 135 13.47 11.94 -2.58
C LEU A 135 14.08 10.69 -1.92
N PHE A 136 14.53 9.71 -2.71
CA PHE A 136 15.30 8.56 -2.19
C PHE A 136 16.70 8.98 -1.73
N ASP A 137 17.23 10.12 -2.21
CA ASP A 137 18.44 10.73 -1.68
C ASP A 137 18.13 11.46 -0.38
N GLN A 138 18.82 11.11 0.70
CA GLN A 138 18.60 11.68 2.03
C GLN A 138 18.93 13.17 2.07
N LYS A 139 19.96 13.62 1.34
CA LYS A 139 20.35 15.02 1.28
C LYS A 139 19.24 15.87 0.68
N VAL A 140 18.66 15.40 -0.42
CA VAL A 140 17.53 16.07 -1.09
C VAL A 140 16.32 16.14 -0.17
N ARG A 141 16.00 15.05 0.55
CA ARG A 141 14.90 15.07 1.53
C ARG A 141 15.15 16.07 2.65
N ASN A 142 16.36 16.09 3.20
CA ASN A 142 16.72 16.98 4.28
C ASN A 142 16.61 18.45 3.86
N GLU A 143 17.05 18.79 2.65
CA GLU A 143 16.89 20.14 2.09
C GLU A 143 15.41 20.55 2.00
N ILE A 144 14.56 19.66 1.47
CA ILE A 144 13.13 19.92 1.36
C ILE A 144 12.48 20.06 2.74
N LEU A 145 12.85 19.22 3.69
CA LEU A 145 12.30 19.26 5.04
C LEU A 145 12.89 20.38 5.92
N GLY A 146 14.00 21.02 5.49
CA GLY A 146 14.71 22.01 6.28
C GLY A 146 15.50 21.41 7.45
N ILE A 147 15.94 20.15 7.29
CA ILE A 147 16.77 19.44 8.27
C ILE A 147 18.25 19.64 7.89
N ALA A 148 19.10 19.97 8.88
CA ALA A 148 20.54 20.08 8.64
C ALA A 148 21.11 18.70 8.24
N ASN A 149 21.89 18.68 7.15
CA ASN A 149 22.64 17.47 6.78
C ASN A 149 23.74 17.26 7.81
N VAL A 150 23.73 16.13 8.50
CA VAL A 150 24.88 15.68 9.31
C VAL A 150 25.93 15.22 8.30
N GLU A 151 27.02 16.00 8.16
CA GLU A 151 28.19 15.54 7.43
C GLU A 151 28.72 14.31 8.21
N GLU A 152 28.79 13.16 7.57
CA GLU A 152 29.58 12.05 8.07
C GLU A 152 31.03 12.51 8.17
N GLU A 153 31.50 12.82 9.40
CA GLU A 153 32.92 12.95 9.67
C GLU A 153 33.52 11.57 9.33
N THR A 154 34.13 11.50 8.15
CA THR A 154 35.03 10.40 7.79
C THR A 154 36.17 10.44 8.81
N GLU A 155 36.16 9.50 9.75
CA GLU A 155 37.34 9.21 10.57
C GLU A 155 38.56 9.03 9.66
N ALA A 156 39.49 9.96 9.72
CA ALA A 156 40.78 9.84 9.09
C ALA A 156 41.50 8.63 9.72
N PRO A 157 42.16 7.78 8.92
CA PRO A 157 42.90 6.66 9.47
C PRO A 157 44.05 7.16 10.35
N ALA A 158 44.09 6.66 11.56
CA ALA A 158 45.18 6.94 12.51
C ALA A 158 46.55 6.58 11.89
N GLU A 159 47.42 7.57 11.76
CA GLU A 159 48.82 7.36 11.39
C GLU A 159 49.48 6.53 12.50
N THR A 160 49.91 5.33 12.13
CA THR A 160 50.81 4.50 12.92
C THR A 160 52.20 5.16 12.94
N VAL A 161 52.53 5.76 14.05
CA VAL A 161 53.89 6.22 14.32
C VAL A 161 54.73 4.98 14.65
N GLU A 162 55.56 4.53 13.71
CA GLU A 162 56.66 3.62 13.98
C GLU A 162 57.72 4.31 14.85
N GLY A 163 57.78 3.92 16.10
CA GLY A 163 58.86 4.27 16.98
C GLY A 163 60.09 3.44 16.68
N THR A 164 61.11 4.08 16.16
CA THR A 164 62.47 3.52 16.03
C THR A 164 63.07 3.45 17.43
N VAL A 165 63.51 2.28 17.83
CA VAL A 165 64.35 2.06 19.04
C VAL A 165 65.79 1.80 18.61
N GLU A 166 66.69 2.62 19.13
CA GLU A 166 68.12 2.31 19.26
C GLU A 166 68.32 1.38 20.50
#